data_afef4940cbb3d8b0e0239fdd997c387b
#
_entry.id   afef4940cbb3d8b0e0239fdd997c387b
#
_cell.length_a   1.000
_cell.length_b   1.000
_cell.length_c   1.000
_cell.angle_alpha   90.00
_cell.angle_beta   90.00
_cell.angle_gamma   90.00
#
_symmetry.space_group_name_H-M   'P 1'
#
loop_
_entity.id
_entity.type
_entity.pdbx_description
1 polymer ?
#
loop_
_entity_poly.entity_id
_entity_poly.type
_entity_poly.pdbx_seq_one_letter_code
_entity_poly.pdbx_strand_id
1 'polypeptide(L)'
;LKKKRTKAIFSQGKAGKKAVLVRKLYEMQKAKQKKQIWLISDRTTRGDDNGEVMFRYLCANPDPTVEPYFVVNKDTQDYVEMKKLGKVVEPFSWKHKLLFLLNEFSLSSQANKPVINPFGKLEYLYRDIIYDKKLVFLQHGVTKDNQSKWLNKYNRNLFGFIVSTKPEYDSAFTYDYFYPEKNIWLTGMPRYDRLVHDERKYVTVMPTWRKSLSSGTDARGVWQLGKEFQESEYFHFYDDLLNSERLLGAAEKYGYTICFMPHPNTIDGLHMFRHDPRVKFM
;
A
#
# COMPACT_ATOMS: atom_id res chain seq x y z
N LEU A 1 15.01 -17.51 31.44
CA LEU A 1 14.32 -16.38 30.80
C LEU A 1 13.03 -16.81 30.09
N LYS A 2 13.06 -17.82 29.19
CA LYS A 2 11.88 -18.28 28.42
C LYS A 2 10.69 -18.71 29.30
N LYS A 3 10.92 -19.53 30.35
CA LYS A 3 9.85 -19.96 31.30
C LYS A 3 9.22 -18.76 32.05
N LYS A 4 10.02 -17.79 32.52
CA LYS A 4 9.51 -16.60 33.20
C LYS A 4 8.64 -15.75 32.26
N ARG A 5 9.07 -15.54 31.02
CA ARG A 5 8.31 -14.83 29.99
C ARG A 5 6.98 -15.50 29.68
N THR A 6 6.98 -16.84 29.46
CA THR A 6 5.77 -17.60 29.19
C THR A 6 4.75 -17.45 30.34
N LYS A 7 5.21 -17.52 31.61
CA LYS A 7 4.34 -17.31 32.79
C LYS A 7 3.77 -15.90 32.82
N ALA A 8 4.58 -14.87 32.54
CA ALA A 8 4.14 -13.47 32.49
C ALA A 8 3.12 -13.21 31.37
N ILE A 9 3.31 -13.81 30.19
CA ILE A 9 2.34 -13.72 29.11
C ILE A 9 1.05 -14.46 29.48
N PHE A 10 1.13 -15.64 30.03
CA PHE A 10 -0.03 -16.44 30.43
C PHE A 10 -0.92 -15.73 31.46
N SER A 11 -0.33 -14.96 32.38
CA SER A 11 -1.06 -14.19 33.40
C SER A 11 -1.88 -13.01 32.83
N GLN A 12 -1.73 -12.68 31.53
CA GLN A 12 -2.50 -11.62 30.85
C GLN A 12 -3.91 -12.09 30.41
N GLY A 13 -4.51 -13.02 31.12
CA GLY A 13 -5.88 -13.48 30.89
C GLY A 13 -6.07 -14.27 29.57
N LYS A 14 -7.26 -14.15 28.96
CA LYS A 14 -7.58 -14.88 27.70
C LYS A 14 -6.62 -14.57 26.56
N ALA A 15 -6.23 -13.31 26.41
CA ALA A 15 -5.30 -12.89 25.36
C ALA A 15 -3.91 -13.53 25.56
N GLY A 16 -3.41 -13.53 26.80
CA GLY A 16 -2.14 -14.17 27.12
C GLY A 16 -2.14 -15.67 26.90
N LYS A 17 -3.21 -16.39 27.29
CA LYS A 17 -3.35 -17.83 27.03
C LYS A 17 -3.31 -18.14 25.53
N LYS A 18 -4.05 -17.38 24.71
CA LYS A 18 -3.97 -17.49 23.23
C LYS A 18 -2.58 -17.20 22.70
N ALA A 19 -1.92 -16.17 23.23
CA ALA A 19 -0.57 -15.81 22.80
C ALA A 19 0.44 -16.93 23.09
N VAL A 20 0.36 -17.58 24.23
CA VAL A 20 1.23 -18.75 24.56
C VAL A 20 1.01 -19.89 23.55
N LEU A 21 -0.24 -20.17 23.17
CA LEU A 21 -0.54 -21.19 22.16
C LEU A 21 0.06 -20.82 20.79
N VAL A 22 -0.15 -19.57 20.33
CA VAL A 22 0.43 -19.07 19.06
C VAL A 22 1.94 -19.15 19.08
N ARG A 23 2.57 -18.79 20.17
CA ARG A 23 4.04 -18.89 20.33
C ARG A 23 4.55 -20.32 20.25
N LYS A 24 3.82 -21.28 20.82
CA LYS A 24 4.17 -22.71 20.66
C LYS A 24 4.07 -23.16 19.20
N LEU A 25 2.99 -22.78 18.52
CA LEU A 25 2.82 -23.09 17.09
C LEU A 25 3.92 -22.45 16.24
N TYR A 26 4.27 -21.18 16.53
CA TYR A 26 5.38 -20.51 15.89
C TYR A 26 6.71 -21.27 16.07
N GLU A 27 7.05 -21.66 17.29
CA GLU A 27 8.28 -22.40 17.58
C GLU A 27 8.33 -23.74 16.86
N MET A 28 7.22 -24.49 16.85
CA MET A 28 7.12 -25.76 16.15
C MET A 28 7.28 -25.61 14.63
N GLN A 29 6.65 -24.59 14.05
CA GLN A 29 6.74 -24.34 12.61
C GLN A 29 8.08 -23.74 12.20
N LYS A 30 8.63 -22.83 13.01
CA LYS A 30 9.95 -22.25 12.77
C LYS A 30 11.07 -23.31 12.74
N ALA A 31 10.99 -24.32 13.60
CA ALA A 31 11.93 -25.44 13.60
C ALA A 31 11.86 -26.31 12.33
N LYS A 32 10.73 -26.32 11.65
CA LYS A 32 10.50 -27.10 10.40
C LYS A 32 10.62 -26.25 9.14
N GLN A 33 10.71 -24.94 9.28
CA GLN A 33 10.72 -24.00 8.16
C GLN A 33 11.99 -24.15 7.32
N LYS A 34 11.82 -24.50 6.04
CA LYS A 34 12.92 -24.65 5.08
C LYS A 34 13.09 -23.43 4.18
N LYS A 35 12.01 -22.68 3.96
CA LYS A 35 12.00 -21.50 3.09
C LYS A 35 11.77 -20.22 3.88
N GLN A 36 12.30 -19.14 3.39
CA GLN A 36 12.00 -17.81 3.89
C GLN A 36 10.58 -17.42 3.48
N ILE A 37 9.73 -17.10 4.42
CA ILE A 37 8.40 -16.57 4.13
C ILE A 37 8.53 -15.07 3.89
N TRP A 38 8.02 -14.61 2.75
CA TRP A 38 7.91 -13.20 2.41
C TRP A 38 6.43 -12.83 2.34
N LEU A 39 6.02 -11.87 3.18
CA LEU A 39 4.68 -11.30 3.14
C LEU A 39 4.69 -10.05 2.29
N ILE A 40 3.83 -10.03 1.28
CA ILE A 40 3.77 -8.94 0.31
C ILE A 40 2.36 -8.35 0.33
N SER A 41 2.27 -7.04 0.34
CA SER A 41 0.97 -6.36 0.34
C SER A 41 1.04 -4.98 -0.28
N ASP A 42 -0.09 -4.55 -0.76
CA ASP A 42 -0.38 -3.14 -0.97
C ASP A 42 -1.34 -2.67 0.12
N ARG A 43 -2.49 -2.15 -0.21
CA ARG A 43 -3.57 -1.94 0.76
C ARG A 43 -4.24 -3.28 1.08
N THR A 44 -4.75 -3.45 2.28
CA THR A 44 -5.47 -4.69 2.62
C THR A 44 -6.73 -4.90 1.80
N THR A 45 -7.26 -3.84 1.19
CA THR A 45 -8.48 -3.84 0.38
C THR A 45 -8.23 -3.88 -1.13
N ARG A 46 -6.98 -3.72 -1.57
CA ARG A 46 -6.64 -3.60 -2.98
C ARG A 46 -5.18 -3.90 -3.23
N GLY A 47 -4.88 -4.61 -4.31
CA GLY A 47 -3.54 -4.94 -4.76
C GLY A 47 -3.32 -4.40 -6.16
N ASP A 48 -2.95 -3.15 -6.30
CA ASP A 48 -2.74 -2.50 -7.59
C ASP A 48 -1.53 -1.56 -7.57
N ASP A 49 -0.55 -1.88 -6.73
CA ASP A 49 0.64 -1.04 -6.53
C ASP A 49 1.93 -1.91 -6.55
N ASN A 50 2.99 -1.41 -5.99
CA ASN A 50 4.33 -2.01 -6.03
C ASN A 50 4.41 -3.40 -5.39
N GLY A 51 3.55 -3.70 -4.40
CA GLY A 51 3.47 -5.02 -3.79
C GLY A 51 2.92 -6.06 -4.76
N GLU A 52 1.85 -5.75 -5.50
CA GLU A 52 1.32 -6.65 -6.52
C GLU A 52 2.37 -6.97 -7.58
N VAL A 53 3.06 -5.94 -8.09
CA VAL A 53 4.09 -6.13 -9.11
C VAL A 53 5.22 -7.03 -8.61
N MET A 54 5.69 -6.80 -7.38
CA MET A 54 6.71 -7.64 -6.74
C MET A 54 6.22 -9.08 -6.55
N PHE A 55 4.97 -9.28 -6.12
CA PHE A 55 4.41 -10.62 -5.97
C PHE A 55 4.32 -11.37 -7.30
N ARG A 56 3.85 -10.71 -8.36
CA ARG A 56 3.80 -11.28 -9.71
C ARG A 56 5.19 -11.69 -10.20
N TYR A 57 6.18 -10.81 -9.98
CA TYR A 57 7.56 -11.09 -10.35
C TYR A 57 8.09 -12.35 -9.64
N LEU A 58 7.89 -12.47 -8.32
CA LEU A 58 8.34 -13.63 -7.54
C LEU A 58 7.61 -14.93 -7.90
N CYS A 59 6.35 -14.84 -8.33
CA CYS A 59 5.60 -16.01 -8.83
C CYS A 59 6.09 -16.46 -10.22
N ALA A 60 6.45 -15.52 -11.08
CA ALA A 60 6.98 -15.79 -12.41
C ALA A 60 8.46 -16.24 -12.39
N ASN A 61 9.23 -15.80 -11.39
CA ASN A 61 10.65 -16.10 -11.21
C ASN A 61 10.88 -16.75 -9.83
N PRO A 62 10.48 -18.01 -9.63
CA PRO A 62 10.50 -18.64 -8.33
C PRO A 62 11.92 -18.90 -7.82
N ASP A 63 12.20 -18.41 -6.62
CA ASP A 63 13.40 -18.76 -5.86
C ASP A 63 13.08 -19.97 -4.95
N PRO A 64 13.85 -21.06 -5.02
CA PRO A 64 13.62 -22.25 -4.20
C PRO A 64 13.73 -22.01 -2.71
N THR A 65 14.40 -20.93 -2.28
CA THR A 65 14.59 -20.56 -0.87
C THR A 65 13.50 -19.63 -0.34
N VAL A 66 12.66 -19.05 -1.21
CA VAL A 66 11.62 -18.07 -0.88
C VAL A 66 10.22 -18.65 -1.06
N GLU A 67 9.33 -18.30 -0.17
CA GLU A 67 7.90 -18.60 -0.25
C GLU A 67 7.08 -17.32 -0.11
N PRO A 68 6.65 -16.69 -1.23
CA PRO A 68 5.89 -15.46 -1.20
C PRO A 68 4.41 -15.70 -0.89
N TYR A 69 3.83 -14.81 -0.09
CA TYR A 69 2.38 -14.74 0.19
C TYR A 69 1.89 -13.32 -0.06
N PHE A 70 0.82 -13.17 -0.82
CA PHE A 70 0.16 -11.89 -0.98
C PHE A 70 -0.93 -11.71 0.09
N VAL A 71 -0.97 -10.54 0.74
CA VAL A 71 -1.91 -10.24 1.83
C VAL A 71 -2.97 -9.28 1.32
N VAL A 72 -4.21 -9.76 1.14
CA VAL A 72 -5.35 -8.96 0.68
C VAL A 72 -6.67 -9.58 1.16
N ASN A 73 -7.70 -8.76 1.35
CA ASN A 73 -9.03 -9.22 1.77
C ASN A 73 -9.64 -10.18 0.76
N LYS A 74 -10.24 -11.26 1.28
CA LYS A 74 -10.85 -12.33 0.46
C LYS A 74 -12.03 -11.86 -0.41
N ASP A 75 -12.69 -10.77 -0.01
CA ASP A 75 -13.89 -10.23 -0.67
C ASP A 75 -13.53 -9.26 -1.81
N THR A 76 -12.28 -9.26 -2.27
CA THR A 76 -11.78 -8.40 -3.35
C THR A 76 -11.52 -9.21 -4.62
N GLN A 77 -11.63 -8.55 -5.78
CA GLN A 77 -11.25 -9.14 -7.05
C GLN A 77 -9.75 -9.50 -7.07
N ASP A 78 -8.92 -8.66 -6.44
CA ASP A 78 -7.48 -8.88 -6.34
C ASP A 78 -7.13 -10.17 -5.60
N TYR A 79 -7.94 -10.58 -4.61
CA TYR A 79 -7.76 -11.89 -3.97
C TYR A 79 -7.88 -13.03 -4.98
N VAL A 80 -8.89 -12.97 -5.83
CA VAL A 80 -9.14 -13.99 -6.87
C VAL A 80 -8.00 -14.02 -7.88
N GLU A 81 -7.56 -12.85 -8.33
CA GLU A 81 -6.49 -12.73 -9.32
C GLU A 81 -5.13 -13.19 -8.75
N MET A 82 -4.75 -12.73 -7.57
CA MET A 82 -3.49 -13.13 -6.95
C MET A 82 -3.46 -14.62 -6.60
N LYS A 83 -4.59 -15.21 -6.24
CA LYS A 83 -4.70 -16.63 -5.94
C LYS A 83 -4.46 -17.54 -7.15
N LYS A 84 -4.71 -17.05 -8.37
CA LYS A 84 -4.37 -17.77 -9.60
C LYS A 84 -2.85 -17.87 -9.81
N LEU A 85 -2.10 -16.91 -9.26
CA LEU A 85 -0.65 -16.80 -9.44
C LEU A 85 0.11 -17.54 -8.32
N GLY A 86 -0.37 -17.45 -7.08
CA GLY A 86 0.37 -17.97 -5.95
C GLY A 86 -0.41 -18.00 -4.63
N LYS A 87 0.32 -17.99 -3.54
CA LYS A 87 -0.27 -18.10 -2.20
C LYS A 87 -0.81 -16.76 -1.71
N VAL A 88 -2.08 -16.75 -1.30
CA VAL A 88 -2.74 -15.56 -0.76
C VAL A 88 -3.19 -15.82 0.68
N VAL A 89 -3.18 -14.79 1.49
CA VAL A 89 -3.66 -14.83 2.87
C VAL A 89 -4.51 -13.62 3.21
N GLU A 90 -5.61 -13.87 3.92
CA GLU A 90 -6.51 -12.83 4.39
C GLU A 90 -5.89 -12.04 5.55
N PRO A 91 -5.91 -10.68 5.50
CA PRO A 91 -5.40 -9.82 6.57
C PRO A 91 -6.03 -10.16 7.92
N PHE A 92 -5.23 -10.04 8.99
CA PHE A 92 -5.64 -10.28 10.38
C PHE A 92 -6.14 -11.69 10.71
N SER A 93 -6.24 -12.60 9.74
CA SER A 93 -6.58 -14.00 9.99
C SER A 93 -5.52 -14.68 10.87
N TRP A 94 -5.87 -15.82 11.44
CA TRP A 94 -4.93 -16.67 12.19
C TRP A 94 -3.71 -17.05 11.36
N LYS A 95 -3.93 -17.41 10.10
CA LYS A 95 -2.88 -17.77 9.16
C LYS A 95 -1.95 -16.59 8.92
N HIS A 96 -2.50 -15.37 8.68
CA HIS A 96 -1.70 -14.16 8.51
C HIS A 96 -0.83 -13.89 9.75
N LYS A 97 -1.41 -13.94 10.96
CA LYS A 97 -0.68 -13.73 12.20
C LYS A 97 0.47 -14.72 12.39
N LEU A 98 0.25 -15.99 12.09
CA LEU A 98 1.29 -17.01 12.20
C LEU A 98 2.38 -16.82 11.12
N LEU A 99 1.98 -16.57 9.88
CA LEU A 99 2.93 -16.26 8.80
C LEU A 99 3.75 -15.00 9.10
N PHE A 100 3.14 -13.98 9.71
CA PHE A 100 3.85 -12.78 10.14
C PHE A 100 4.90 -13.07 11.22
N LEU A 101 4.66 -13.96 12.15
CA LEU A 101 5.69 -14.37 13.10
C LEU A 101 6.81 -15.19 12.44
N LEU A 102 6.49 -15.96 11.40
CA LEU A 102 7.43 -16.82 10.68
C LEU A 102 8.19 -16.10 9.57
N ASN A 103 7.70 -14.95 9.09
CA ASN A 103 8.27 -14.29 7.93
C ASN A 103 9.69 -13.78 8.19
N GLU A 104 10.47 -13.70 7.13
CA GLU A 104 11.76 -13.01 7.10
C GLU A 104 11.58 -11.56 6.67
N PHE A 105 10.79 -11.33 5.61
CA PHE A 105 10.53 -10.02 5.06
C PHE A 105 9.03 -9.74 4.94
N SER A 106 8.66 -8.50 5.23
CA SER A 106 7.42 -7.88 4.80
C SER A 106 7.74 -6.82 3.75
N LEU A 107 7.17 -6.93 2.55
CA LEU A 107 7.34 -5.97 1.47
C LEU A 107 5.99 -5.32 1.20
N SER A 108 5.91 -4.00 1.29
CA SER A 108 4.63 -3.32 1.12
C SER A 108 4.77 -1.93 0.53
N SER A 109 3.83 -1.56 -0.35
CA SER A 109 3.65 -0.18 -0.79
C SER A 109 3.12 0.73 0.32
N GLN A 110 2.71 0.16 1.46
CA GLN A 110 2.19 0.90 2.61
C GLN A 110 3.06 0.66 3.85
N ALA A 111 3.22 1.70 4.67
CA ALA A 111 3.96 1.61 5.94
C ALA A 111 3.08 1.95 7.16
N ASN A 112 1.76 1.82 7.05
CA ASN A 112 0.83 2.04 8.15
C ASN A 112 0.74 0.80 9.07
N LYS A 113 0.34 1.02 10.32
CA LYS A 113 0.29 -0.04 11.32
C LYS A 113 -0.50 -1.29 10.92
N PRO A 114 -1.69 -1.21 10.31
CA PRO A 114 -2.43 -2.41 9.92
C PRO A 114 -1.68 -3.34 8.98
N VAL A 115 -0.84 -2.78 8.11
CA VAL A 115 -0.04 -3.57 7.14
C VAL A 115 1.19 -4.17 7.80
N ILE A 116 1.87 -3.39 8.63
CA ILE A 116 3.15 -3.79 9.23
C ILE A 116 3.00 -4.62 10.50
N ASN A 117 1.79 -4.73 11.07
CA ASN A 117 1.57 -5.48 12.30
C ASN A 117 0.12 -5.97 12.42
N PRO A 118 -0.15 -7.26 12.21
CA PRO A 118 -1.50 -7.81 12.30
C PRO A 118 -2.03 -8.02 13.73
N PHE A 119 -1.23 -7.73 14.76
CA PHE A 119 -1.63 -7.97 16.15
C PHE A 119 -2.31 -6.76 16.81
N GLY A 120 -2.13 -5.56 16.26
CA GLY A 120 -2.70 -4.34 16.81
C GLY A 120 -2.31 -4.13 18.28
N LYS A 121 -3.29 -3.90 19.16
CA LYS A 121 -3.06 -3.69 20.59
C LYS A 121 -2.41 -4.88 21.32
N LEU A 122 -2.41 -6.08 20.73
CA LEU A 122 -1.79 -7.27 21.32
C LEU A 122 -0.33 -7.47 20.94
N GLU A 123 0.26 -6.54 20.21
CA GLU A 123 1.66 -6.58 19.77
C GLU A 123 2.63 -6.86 20.91
N TYR A 124 2.39 -6.26 22.08
CA TYR A 124 3.28 -6.40 23.23
C TYR A 124 3.48 -7.86 23.69
N LEU A 125 2.52 -8.75 23.40
CA LEU A 125 2.61 -10.19 23.72
C LEU A 125 3.61 -10.94 22.80
N TYR A 126 4.04 -10.33 21.71
CA TYR A 126 4.93 -10.91 20.69
C TYR A 126 6.15 -10.04 20.38
N ARG A 127 6.36 -8.95 21.13
CA ARG A 127 7.38 -7.91 20.83
C ARG A 127 8.77 -8.49 20.57
N ASP A 128 9.17 -9.51 21.32
CA ASP A 128 10.47 -10.20 21.19
C ASP A 128 10.63 -11.00 19.88
N ILE A 129 9.52 -11.34 19.22
CA ILE A 129 9.54 -12.01 17.92
C ILE A 129 9.41 -10.98 16.80
N ILE A 130 8.64 -9.92 17.05
CA ILE A 130 8.33 -8.91 16.05
C ILE A 130 9.48 -7.93 15.84
N TYR A 131 10.31 -7.70 16.87
CA TYR A 131 11.35 -6.68 16.88
C TYR A 131 12.35 -6.83 15.71
N ASP A 132 12.70 -8.06 15.34
CA ASP A 132 13.66 -8.35 14.28
C ASP A 132 13.04 -8.50 12.89
N LYS A 133 11.74 -8.21 12.73
CA LYS A 133 11.07 -8.31 11.42
C LYS A 133 11.56 -7.24 10.46
N LYS A 134 11.91 -7.67 9.25
CA LYS A 134 12.42 -6.80 8.20
C LYS A 134 11.27 -6.27 7.34
N LEU A 135 10.94 -5.00 7.50
CA LEU A 135 9.97 -4.32 6.66
C LEU A 135 10.68 -3.54 5.56
N VAL A 136 10.36 -3.86 4.31
CA VAL A 136 10.77 -3.09 3.14
C VAL A 136 9.57 -2.29 2.67
N PHE A 137 9.70 -0.98 2.72
CA PHE A 137 8.69 -0.06 2.23
C PHE A 137 8.95 0.22 0.75
N LEU A 138 8.12 -0.35 -0.11
CA LEU A 138 8.23 -0.26 -1.57
C LEU A 138 7.78 1.10 -2.13
N GLN A 139 7.29 2.00 -1.26
CA GLN A 139 6.64 3.27 -1.62
C GLN A 139 5.35 3.08 -2.45
N HIS A 140 4.62 4.17 -2.62
CA HIS A 140 3.43 4.23 -3.46
C HIS A 140 3.38 5.51 -4.33
N GLY A 141 4.46 6.27 -4.34
CA GLY A 141 4.64 7.47 -5.15
C GLY A 141 5.95 8.16 -4.79
N VAL A 142 6.50 8.96 -5.69
CA VAL A 142 7.68 9.78 -5.42
C VAL A 142 7.33 10.83 -4.37
N THR A 143 8.11 10.86 -3.29
CA THR A 143 7.87 11.77 -2.16
C THR A 143 8.51 13.12 -2.42
N LYS A 144 7.69 14.15 -2.63
CA LYS A 144 8.13 15.54 -2.76
C LYS A 144 8.23 16.24 -1.41
N ASP A 145 7.23 16.01 -0.55
CA ASP A 145 7.09 16.72 0.72
C ASP A 145 7.75 15.98 1.88
N ASN A 146 8.13 16.70 2.93
CA ASN A 146 8.68 16.11 4.13
C ASN A 146 7.67 15.22 4.85
N GLN A 147 7.93 13.91 4.88
CA GLN A 147 7.13 12.89 5.55
C GLN A 147 7.76 12.37 6.85
N SER A 148 8.86 12.96 7.30
CA SER A 148 9.64 12.47 8.45
C SER A 148 8.84 12.42 9.76
N LYS A 149 7.81 13.24 9.92
CA LYS A 149 6.96 13.24 11.12
C LYS A 149 6.34 11.86 11.42
N TRP A 150 5.96 11.12 10.38
CA TRP A 150 5.33 9.81 10.56
C TRP A 150 6.18 8.64 10.05
N LEU A 151 7.08 8.90 9.10
CA LEU A 151 7.88 7.88 8.40
C LEU A 151 9.34 7.82 8.89
N ASN A 152 9.65 8.40 10.04
CA ASN A 152 10.99 8.28 10.62
C ASN A 152 11.25 6.89 11.22
N LYS A 153 12.53 6.58 11.44
CA LYS A 153 12.99 5.29 11.98
C LYS A 153 12.33 4.89 13.31
N TYR A 154 12.01 5.85 14.18
CA TYR A 154 11.42 5.57 15.48
C TYR A 154 9.93 5.20 15.39
N ASN A 155 9.24 5.74 14.38
CA ASN A 155 7.83 5.44 14.10
C ASN A 155 7.66 4.20 13.20
N ARG A 156 8.62 3.97 12.31
CA ARG A 156 8.59 2.91 11.29
C ARG A 156 9.99 2.33 11.15
N ASN A 157 10.30 1.28 11.88
CA ASN A 157 11.61 0.63 11.82
C ASN A 157 11.78 -0.13 10.48
N LEU A 158 11.99 0.62 9.39
CA LEU A 158 12.18 0.06 8.05
C LEU A 158 13.56 -0.57 7.92
N PHE A 159 13.59 -1.78 7.39
CA PHE A 159 14.81 -2.44 6.95
C PHE A 159 15.28 -1.89 5.59
N GLY A 160 14.32 -1.63 4.68
CA GLY A 160 14.54 -0.99 3.39
C GLY A 160 13.49 0.08 3.13
N PHE A 161 13.92 1.22 2.64
CA PHE A 161 13.08 2.33 2.22
C PHE A 161 13.43 2.64 0.77
N ILE A 162 12.56 2.25 -0.16
CA ILE A 162 12.73 2.47 -1.59
C ILE A 162 12.49 3.95 -1.91
N VAL A 163 13.38 4.52 -2.71
CA VAL A 163 13.26 5.85 -3.29
C VAL A 163 13.56 5.77 -4.80
N SER A 164 13.00 6.70 -5.57
CA SER A 164 13.00 6.63 -7.03
C SER A 164 13.90 7.64 -7.70
N THR A 165 14.23 8.73 -7.01
CA THR A 165 14.99 9.85 -7.57
C THR A 165 16.08 10.31 -6.61
N LYS A 166 17.13 10.92 -7.16
CA LYS A 166 18.22 11.46 -6.35
C LYS A 166 17.75 12.55 -5.34
N PRO A 167 16.86 13.48 -5.70
CA PRO A 167 16.31 14.44 -4.72
C PRO A 167 15.53 13.77 -3.60
N GLU A 168 14.79 12.68 -3.88
CA GLU A 168 14.08 11.90 -2.87
C GLU A 168 15.06 11.21 -1.92
N TYR A 169 16.13 10.60 -2.47
CA TYR A 169 17.21 10.02 -1.69
C TYR A 169 17.87 11.03 -0.77
N ASP A 170 18.22 12.21 -1.29
CA ASP A 170 18.87 13.28 -0.51
C ASP A 170 17.95 13.81 0.59
N SER A 171 16.63 13.88 0.34
CA SER A 171 15.65 14.32 1.32
C SER A 171 15.62 13.42 2.57
N ALA A 172 15.95 12.14 2.42
CA ALA A 172 16.01 11.20 3.53
C ALA A 172 17.10 11.56 4.57
N PHE A 173 18.10 12.34 4.16
CA PHE A 173 19.19 12.83 5.02
C PHE A 173 19.07 14.31 5.37
N THR A 174 18.28 15.05 4.62
CA THR A 174 18.02 16.48 4.87
C THR A 174 16.98 16.66 5.99
N TYR A 175 16.00 15.73 6.07
CA TYR A 175 14.93 15.78 7.06
C TYR A 175 15.12 14.70 8.14
N ASP A 176 14.39 14.80 9.22
CA ASP A 176 14.49 13.96 10.43
C ASP A 176 13.93 12.53 10.23
N TYR A 177 14.34 11.86 9.16
CA TYR A 177 13.97 10.45 8.95
C TYR A 177 14.81 9.49 9.80
N PHE A 178 16.04 9.84 10.13
CA PHE A 178 16.97 9.10 11.00
C PHE A 178 17.33 7.68 10.52
N TYR A 179 17.12 7.36 9.23
CA TYR A 179 17.59 6.08 8.71
C TYR A 179 19.07 6.14 8.36
N PRO A 180 19.83 5.06 8.66
CA PRO A 180 21.17 4.90 8.11
C PRO A 180 21.10 4.77 6.58
N GLU A 181 22.15 5.19 5.89
CA GLU A 181 22.24 5.15 4.42
C GLU A 181 21.92 3.77 3.85
N LYS A 182 22.42 2.69 4.46
CA LYS A 182 22.18 1.30 4.06
C LYS A 182 20.69 0.90 4.01
N ASN A 183 19.81 1.67 4.64
CA ASN A 183 18.37 1.41 4.65
C ASN A 183 17.61 2.20 3.58
N ILE A 184 18.27 3.14 2.88
CA ILE A 184 17.67 3.95 1.82
C ILE A 184 18.15 3.41 0.48
N TRP A 185 17.22 2.89 -0.33
CA TRP A 185 17.56 2.21 -1.58
C TRP A 185 17.04 2.98 -2.78
N LEU A 186 17.95 3.58 -3.54
CA LEU A 186 17.64 4.29 -4.79
C LEU A 186 17.54 3.28 -5.95
N THR A 187 16.42 2.58 -6.01
CA THR A 187 16.18 1.50 -7.00
C THR A 187 15.05 1.81 -7.98
N GLY A 188 14.27 2.84 -7.71
CA GLY A 188 12.98 3.00 -8.37
C GLY A 188 11.91 2.07 -7.79
N MET A 189 10.66 2.30 -8.17
CA MET A 189 9.51 1.51 -7.70
C MET A 189 9.25 0.32 -8.62
N PRO A 190 8.88 -0.86 -8.11
CA PRO A 190 8.61 -2.06 -8.92
C PRO A 190 7.61 -1.84 -10.07
N ARG A 191 6.59 -0.98 -9.89
CA ARG A 191 5.59 -0.70 -10.93
C ARG A 191 6.15 0.00 -12.17
N TYR A 192 7.36 0.60 -12.09
CA TYR A 192 7.98 1.21 -13.25
C TYR A 192 8.40 0.19 -14.32
N ASP A 193 8.66 -1.07 -13.92
CA ASP A 193 8.96 -2.15 -14.85
C ASP A 193 7.77 -2.50 -15.77
N ARG A 194 6.56 -2.03 -15.42
CA ARG A 194 5.32 -2.23 -16.20
C ARG A 194 4.97 -1.04 -17.10
N LEU A 195 5.77 0.02 -17.06
CA LEU A 195 5.57 1.14 -17.95
C LEU A 195 5.89 0.70 -19.39
N VAL A 196 4.91 0.88 -20.27
CA VAL A 196 5.05 0.65 -21.70
C VAL A 196 4.83 1.96 -22.42
N HIS A 197 5.62 2.20 -23.46
CA HIS A 197 5.35 3.29 -24.38
C HIS A 197 4.14 2.92 -25.23
N ASP A 198 3.08 3.71 -25.14
CA ASP A 198 1.87 3.54 -25.91
C ASP A 198 1.56 4.87 -26.62
N GLU A 199 1.55 4.84 -27.94
CA GLU A 199 1.29 6.01 -28.78
C GLU A 199 -0.20 6.41 -28.84
N ARG A 200 -0.98 6.06 -27.83
CA ARG A 200 -2.34 6.58 -27.72
C ARG A 200 -2.30 8.10 -27.65
N LYS A 201 -2.98 8.71 -28.59
CA LYS A 201 -3.11 10.18 -28.61
C LYS A 201 -4.15 10.65 -27.58
N TYR A 202 -3.80 10.48 -26.29
CA TYR A 202 -4.62 10.92 -25.18
C TYR A 202 -4.01 12.15 -24.49
N VAL A 203 -4.86 13.11 -24.15
CA VAL A 203 -4.56 14.15 -23.18
C VAL A 203 -5.35 13.81 -21.94
N THR A 204 -4.64 13.32 -20.90
CA THR A 204 -5.31 12.87 -19.68
C THR A 204 -5.32 13.96 -18.63
N VAL A 205 -6.49 14.36 -18.20
CA VAL A 205 -6.76 15.28 -17.09
C VAL A 205 -6.91 14.46 -15.82
N MET A 206 -5.91 14.54 -14.93
CA MET A 206 -5.86 13.80 -13.66
C MET A 206 -5.75 14.76 -12.47
N PRO A 207 -6.85 15.32 -12.01
CA PRO A 207 -6.82 16.31 -10.95
C PRO A 207 -6.47 15.70 -9.60
N THR A 208 -5.59 16.33 -8.85
CA THR A 208 -5.34 15.99 -7.45
C THR A 208 -6.53 16.45 -6.61
N TRP A 209 -7.13 15.53 -5.86
CA TRP A 209 -8.22 15.88 -4.94
C TRP A 209 -7.79 16.88 -3.85
N ARG A 210 -8.77 17.52 -3.22
CA ARG A 210 -8.56 18.44 -2.12
C ARG A 210 -9.26 17.92 -0.87
N LYS A 211 -8.57 17.96 0.27
CA LYS A 211 -9.16 17.52 1.55
C LYS A 211 -10.41 18.32 1.93
N SER A 212 -10.48 19.58 1.54
CA SER A 212 -11.66 20.45 1.72
C SER A 212 -12.91 19.98 0.99
N LEU A 213 -12.77 19.09 -0.02
CA LEU A 213 -13.91 18.51 -0.75
C LEU A 213 -14.53 17.31 -0.04
N SER A 214 -14.00 16.92 1.12
CA SER A 214 -14.45 15.74 1.85
C SER A 214 -15.20 16.13 3.11
N SER A 215 -16.26 15.37 3.41
CA SER A 215 -16.97 15.42 4.70
C SER A 215 -16.31 14.60 5.81
N GLY A 216 -15.14 13.99 5.53
CA GLY A 216 -14.41 13.14 6.46
C GLY A 216 -14.27 11.70 5.96
N THR A 217 -13.96 10.77 6.86
CA THR A 217 -13.83 9.34 6.55
C THR A 217 -14.93 8.53 7.22
N ASP A 218 -15.39 7.47 6.54
CA ASP A 218 -16.31 6.50 7.13
C ASP A 218 -15.61 5.62 8.18
N ALA A 219 -16.37 4.72 8.81
CA ALA A 219 -15.85 3.79 9.82
C ALA A 219 -14.75 2.84 9.30
N ARG A 220 -14.62 2.69 7.99
CA ARG A 220 -13.60 1.90 7.30
C ARG A 220 -12.37 2.73 6.92
N GLY A 221 -12.40 4.06 7.20
CA GLY A 221 -11.34 4.99 6.83
C GLY A 221 -11.37 5.44 5.36
N VAL A 222 -12.50 5.24 4.67
CA VAL A 222 -12.69 5.69 3.28
C VAL A 222 -13.19 7.12 3.28
N TRP A 223 -12.54 7.98 2.51
CA TRP A 223 -12.93 9.38 2.36
C TRP A 223 -14.31 9.49 1.69
N GLN A 224 -15.17 10.31 2.26
CA GLN A 224 -16.51 10.58 1.75
C GLN A 224 -16.55 11.96 1.10
N LEU A 225 -17.17 12.05 -0.07
CA LEU A 225 -17.33 13.32 -0.78
C LEU A 225 -18.28 14.25 0.00
N GLY A 226 -17.91 15.53 0.09
CA GLY A 226 -18.72 16.55 0.74
C GLY A 226 -19.99 16.86 -0.06
N LYS A 227 -21.07 17.23 0.63
CA LYS A 227 -22.34 17.58 -0.01
C LYS A 227 -22.25 18.78 -0.94
N GLU A 228 -21.33 19.71 -0.65
CA GLU A 228 -21.09 20.94 -1.41
C GLU A 228 -20.04 20.74 -2.52
N PHE A 229 -19.75 19.51 -2.90
CA PHE A 229 -18.74 19.22 -3.93
C PHE A 229 -19.07 19.92 -5.25
N GLN A 230 -20.33 19.86 -5.68
CA GLN A 230 -20.80 20.44 -6.94
C GLN A 230 -20.73 21.98 -6.94
N GLU A 231 -20.77 22.61 -5.77
CA GLU A 231 -20.68 24.08 -5.62
C GLU A 231 -19.23 24.56 -5.51
N SER A 232 -18.26 23.64 -5.45
CA SER A 232 -16.85 23.99 -5.26
C SER A 232 -16.21 24.57 -6.52
N GLU A 233 -15.26 25.48 -6.33
CA GLU A 233 -14.40 25.98 -7.42
C GLU A 233 -13.69 24.84 -8.16
N TYR A 234 -13.32 23.78 -7.44
CA TYR A 234 -12.72 22.59 -8.04
C TYR A 234 -13.64 21.93 -9.05
N PHE A 235 -14.91 21.70 -8.67
CA PHE A 235 -15.89 21.10 -9.56
C PHE A 235 -16.13 21.97 -10.78
N HIS A 236 -16.43 23.25 -10.60
CA HIS A 236 -16.71 24.19 -11.69
C HIS A 236 -15.52 24.31 -12.66
N PHE A 237 -14.30 24.40 -12.14
CA PHE A 237 -13.09 24.48 -12.97
C PHE A 237 -12.96 23.26 -13.90
N TYR A 238 -13.09 22.05 -13.36
CA TYR A 238 -12.93 20.84 -14.19
C TYR A 238 -14.14 20.59 -15.08
N ASP A 239 -15.35 20.91 -14.63
CA ASP A 239 -16.54 20.80 -15.45
C ASP A 239 -16.49 21.73 -16.67
N ASP A 240 -16.08 22.96 -16.48
CA ASP A 240 -15.89 23.93 -17.58
C ASP A 240 -14.71 23.56 -18.49
N LEU A 241 -13.60 23.08 -17.92
CA LEU A 241 -12.44 22.61 -18.70
C LEU A 241 -12.83 21.47 -19.64
N LEU A 242 -13.54 20.46 -19.13
CA LEU A 242 -13.94 19.27 -19.89
C LEU A 242 -15.01 19.55 -20.95
N ASN A 243 -15.70 20.69 -20.85
CA ASN A 243 -16.71 21.14 -21.81
C ASN A 243 -16.25 22.38 -22.61
N SER A 244 -14.95 22.69 -22.56
CA SER A 244 -14.39 23.84 -23.26
C SER A 244 -14.22 23.56 -24.75
N GLU A 245 -14.96 24.28 -25.62
CA GLU A 245 -14.81 24.16 -27.08
C GLU A 245 -13.38 24.46 -27.54
N ARG A 246 -12.66 25.33 -26.85
CA ARG A 246 -11.24 25.61 -27.15
C ARG A 246 -10.35 24.39 -26.94
N LEU A 247 -10.56 23.65 -25.84
CA LEU A 247 -9.82 22.43 -25.54
C LEU A 247 -10.22 21.30 -26.49
N LEU A 248 -11.49 21.06 -26.61
CA LEU A 248 -12.05 19.94 -27.38
C LEU A 248 -11.78 20.10 -28.90
N GLY A 249 -11.98 21.31 -29.44
CA GLY A 249 -11.66 21.61 -30.83
C GLY A 249 -10.15 21.54 -31.14
N ALA A 250 -9.29 21.92 -30.19
CA ALA A 250 -7.87 21.72 -30.34
C ALA A 250 -7.48 20.23 -30.33
N ALA A 251 -8.09 19.43 -29.44
CA ALA A 251 -7.85 17.99 -29.39
C ALA A 251 -8.25 17.32 -30.70
N GLU A 252 -9.45 17.61 -31.21
CA GLU A 252 -9.94 17.10 -32.50
C GLU A 252 -9.01 17.48 -33.66
N LYS A 253 -8.62 18.76 -33.74
CA LYS A 253 -7.75 19.29 -34.79
C LYS A 253 -6.43 18.51 -34.87
N TYR A 254 -5.86 18.09 -33.73
CA TYR A 254 -4.57 17.39 -33.67
C TYR A 254 -4.72 15.88 -33.49
N GLY A 255 -5.92 15.34 -33.50
CA GLY A 255 -6.23 13.92 -33.40
C GLY A 255 -6.00 13.35 -32.00
N TYR A 256 -6.20 14.16 -30.96
CA TYR A 256 -6.13 13.72 -29.56
C TYR A 256 -7.53 13.48 -28.99
N THR A 257 -7.62 12.56 -28.05
CA THR A 257 -8.82 12.36 -27.22
C THR A 257 -8.57 12.89 -25.82
N ILE A 258 -9.47 13.69 -25.31
CA ILE A 258 -9.44 14.14 -23.92
C ILE A 258 -9.92 12.99 -23.03
N CYS A 259 -9.13 12.61 -22.03
CA CYS A 259 -9.49 11.60 -21.04
C CYS A 259 -9.57 12.25 -19.66
N PHE A 260 -10.64 12.00 -18.92
CA PHE A 260 -10.78 12.45 -17.52
C PHE A 260 -10.65 11.27 -16.58
N MET A 261 -9.66 11.32 -15.72
CA MET A 261 -9.39 10.32 -14.69
C MET A 261 -9.38 11.01 -13.32
N PRO A 262 -10.54 11.07 -12.64
CA PRO A 262 -10.63 11.70 -11.32
C PRO A 262 -9.86 10.89 -10.27
N HIS A 263 -9.44 11.58 -9.21
CA HIS A 263 -8.85 10.90 -8.07
C HIS A 263 -9.88 9.93 -7.42
N PRO A 264 -9.48 8.75 -6.92
CA PRO A 264 -10.41 7.78 -6.30
C PRO A 264 -11.31 8.36 -5.21
N ASN A 265 -10.85 9.38 -4.47
CA ASN A 265 -11.64 10.04 -3.42
C ASN A 265 -12.75 10.97 -3.97
N THR A 266 -12.79 11.21 -5.28
CA THR A 266 -13.80 12.05 -5.95
C THR A 266 -14.62 11.27 -7.00
N ILE A 267 -14.39 9.97 -7.13
CA ILE A 267 -15.05 9.13 -8.13
C ILE A 267 -16.57 9.08 -7.93
N ASP A 268 -17.04 9.16 -6.70
CA ASP A 268 -18.46 9.17 -6.37
C ASP A 268 -19.19 10.42 -6.92
N GLY A 269 -18.46 11.50 -7.19
CA GLY A 269 -18.98 12.73 -7.81
C GLY A 269 -18.91 12.75 -9.34
N LEU A 270 -18.40 11.68 -9.97
CA LEU A 270 -18.18 11.66 -11.42
C LEU A 270 -19.48 11.89 -12.23
N HIS A 271 -20.59 11.37 -11.75
CA HIS A 271 -21.91 11.51 -12.37
C HIS A 271 -22.47 12.94 -12.34
N MET A 272 -21.87 13.85 -11.58
CA MET A 272 -22.29 15.25 -11.46
C MET A 272 -21.73 16.12 -12.59
N PHE A 273 -20.62 15.69 -13.25
CA PHE A 273 -20.01 16.42 -14.34
C PHE A 273 -20.87 16.37 -15.60
N ARG A 274 -20.91 17.48 -16.33
CA ARG A 274 -21.45 17.49 -17.70
C ARG A 274 -20.57 16.57 -18.56
N HIS A 275 -21.22 15.74 -19.35
CA HIS A 275 -20.53 14.75 -20.17
C HIS A 275 -20.58 15.14 -21.66
N ASP A 276 -19.51 15.77 -22.15
CA ASP A 276 -19.32 15.93 -23.60
C ASP A 276 -18.88 14.59 -24.20
N PRO A 277 -19.50 14.10 -25.28
CA PRO A 277 -19.20 12.81 -25.89
C PRO A 277 -17.76 12.68 -26.44
N ARG A 278 -17.05 13.79 -26.64
CA ARG A 278 -15.65 13.84 -27.04
C ARG A 278 -14.69 13.56 -25.88
N VAL A 279 -15.18 13.55 -24.64
CA VAL A 279 -14.38 13.28 -23.43
C VAL A 279 -14.58 11.84 -22.99
N LYS A 280 -13.51 11.10 -22.85
CA LYS A 280 -13.52 9.75 -22.31
C LYS A 280 -13.37 9.80 -20.80
N PHE A 281 -14.37 9.41 -20.04
CA PHE A 281 -14.30 9.20 -18.61
C PHE A 281 -13.69 7.82 -18.32
N MET A 282 -12.65 7.76 -17.46
CA MET A 282 -11.87 6.55 -17.19
C MET A 282 -11.99 6.11 -15.74
#